data_d1b6abd5d8c37e2a5b08dcc20471d67a
#
_entry.id   d1b6abd5d8c37e2a5b08dcc20471d67a
#
_cell.length_a   1.000
_cell.length_b   1.000
_cell.length_c   1.000
_cell.angle_alpha   90.00
_cell.angle_beta   90.00
_cell.angle_gamma   90.00
#
_symmetry.space_group_name_H-M   'P 1'
#
loop_
_entity.id
_entity.type
_entity.pdbx_description
1 polymer ?
#
loop_
_entity_poly.entity_id
_entity_poly.type
_entity_poly.pdbx_seq_one_letter_code
_entity_poly.pdbx_strand_id
1 'polypeptide(L)'
;IGLMFGIGGSVVASIHLSKGKVKAARINITQSLIGGFLVGCILGGLIVAFQRETCLLFGSSEKLIPLAKSYLVWIASFMPLCIVSNVGMFMVRLDGSPRIAMYLNVTGAVLNMLGDGLLIYGLDIDFGFYHLVIPTFGLAGAAIATSFSYALTGLCTIGYLLFFSKTLQLYRLRMTMKSLRLTLRNLCYQIRIGESAMLGEIAISALIIVGNYQFIRYMCDDGV
;
A
#
# COMPACT_ATOMS: atom_id res chain seq x y z
N ILE A 1 3.26 -0.43 7.77
CA ILE A 1 3.80 0.93 7.52
C ILE A 1 2.73 1.87 6.99
N GLY A 2 1.93 1.49 5.99
CA GLY A 2 0.80 2.32 5.52
C GLY A 2 -0.17 2.70 6.64
N LEU A 3 -0.54 1.75 7.50
CA LEU A 3 -1.38 2.01 8.67
C LEU A 3 -0.70 2.95 9.69
N MET A 4 0.60 2.80 9.91
CA MET A 4 1.36 3.66 10.83
C MET A 4 1.29 5.14 10.40
N PHE A 5 1.60 5.45 9.14
CA PHE A 5 1.49 6.81 8.61
C PHE A 5 0.03 7.27 8.44
N GLY A 6 -0.88 6.34 8.10
CA GLY A 6 -2.30 6.64 7.95
C GLY A 6 -2.94 7.04 9.28
N ILE A 7 -2.82 6.21 10.31
CA ILE A 7 -3.38 6.45 11.64
C ILE A 7 -2.61 7.60 12.32
N GLY A 8 -1.28 7.53 12.37
CA GLY A 8 -0.48 8.58 13.00
C GLY A 8 -0.71 9.95 12.37
N GLY A 9 -0.71 10.04 11.02
CA GLY A 9 -0.98 11.27 10.30
C GLY A 9 -2.40 11.79 10.50
N SER A 10 -3.42 10.92 10.49
CA SER A 10 -4.82 11.32 10.69
C SER A 10 -5.08 11.84 12.11
N VAL A 11 -4.50 11.21 13.14
CA VAL A 11 -4.61 11.67 14.53
C VAL A 11 -3.96 13.05 14.70
N VAL A 12 -2.74 13.25 14.19
CA VAL A 12 -2.06 14.56 14.29
C VAL A 12 -2.83 15.63 13.52
N ALA A 13 -3.34 15.32 12.34
CA ALA A 13 -4.16 16.24 11.56
C ALA A 13 -5.46 16.59 12.27
N SER A 14 -6.13 15.61 12.91
CA SER A 14 -7.33 15.82 13.72
C SER A 14 -7.08 16.77 14.90
N ILE A 15 -5.95 16.62 15.61
CA ILE A 15 -5.54 17.54 16.69
C ILE A 15 -5.34 18.97 16.15
N HIS A 16 -4.78 19.11 14.97
CA HIS A 16 -4.63 20.44 14.36
C HIS A 16 -5.97 21.04 13.96
N LEU A 17 -6.89 20.25 13.43
CA LEU A 17 -8.25 20.68 13.05
C LEU A 17 -9.06 21.12 14.28
N SER A 18 -9.02 20.36 15.37
CA SER A 18 -9.73 20.70 16.63
C SER A 18 -9.28 22.05 17.22
N LYS A 19 -8.01 22.43 16.94
CA LYS A 19 -7.45 23.74 17.34
C LYS A 19 -7.67 24.84 16.29
N GLY A 20 -8.50 24.61 15.26
CA GLY A 20 -8.75 25.56 14.17
C GLY A 20 -7.55 25.79 13.22
N LYS A 21 -6.46 25.03 13.35
CA LYS A 21 -5.23 25.19 12.57
C LYS A 21 -5.26 24.41 11.25
N VAL A 22 -6.21 24.71 10.36
CA VAL A 22 -6.42 23.98 9.09
C VAL A 22 -5.15 23.91 8.23
N LYS A 23 -4.36 25.00 8.14
CA LYS A 23 -3.11 25.00 7.38
C LYS A 23 -2.09 24.01 7.91
N ALA A 24 -1.97 23.86 9.24
CA ALA A 24 -1.08 22.87 9.86
C ALA A 24 -1.56 21.44 9.58
N ALA A 25 -2.86 21.18 9.60
CA ALA A 25 -3.43 19.90 9.22
C ALA A 25 -3.12 19.54 7.76
N ARG A 26 -3.30 20.46 6.82
CA ARG A 26 -2.95 20.27 5.39
C ARG A 26 -1.48 19.95 5.18
N ILE A 27 -0.58 20.66 5.86
CA ILE A 27 0.86 20.40 5.81
C ILE A 27 1.15 19.00 6.35
N ASN A 28 0.55 18.63 7.48
CA ASN A 28 0.73 17.32 8.12
C ASN A 28 0.32 16.17 7.20
N ILE A 29 -0.85 16.27 6.54
CA ILE A 29 -1.35 15.27 5.61
C ILE A 29 -0.40 15.11 4.41
N THR A 30 0.04 16.21 3.83
CA THR A 30 0.98 16.18 2.70
C THR A 30 2.30 15.52 3.13
N GLN A 31 2.79 15.80 4.34
CA GLN A 31 4.00 15.18 4.88
C GLN A 31 3.81 13.67 5.11
N SER A 32 2.64 13.22 5.61
CA SER A 32 2.33 11.79 5.78
C SER A 32 2.35 11.04 4.46
N LEU A 33 1.73 11.60 3.41
CA LEU A 33 1.70 11.00 2.07
C LEU A 33 3.10 10.91 1.45
N ILE A 34 3.86 12.01 1.48
CA ILE A 34 5.23 12.04 0.96
C ILE A 34 6.15 11.12 1.78
N GLY A 35 6.05 11.14 3.11
CA GLY A 35 6.83 10.28 3.99
C GLY A 35 6.52 8.80 3.73
N GLY A 36 5.25 8.43 3.64
CA GLY A 36 4.81 7.09 3.29
C GLY A 36 5.31 6.64 1.91
N PHE A 37 5.22 7.52 0.91
CA PHE A 37 5.72 7.25 -0.44
C PHE A 37 7.24 6.99 -0.44
N LEU A 38 8.03 7.86 0.21
CA LEU A 38 9.49 7.71 0.27
C LEU A 38 9.91 6.44 1.00
N VAL A 39 9.28 6.13 2.13
CA VAL A 39 9.54 4.87 2.85
C VAL A 39 9.14 3.67 2.00
N GLY A 40 8.04 3.76 1.27
CA GLY A 40 7.63 2.74 0.29
C GLY A 40 8.65 2.51 -0.81
N CYS A 41 9.23 3.58 -1.37
CA CYS A 41 10.31 3.48 -2.36
C CYS A 41 11.56 2.78 -1.80
N ILE A 42 11.96 3.15 -0.58
CA ILE A 42 13.15 2.54 0.06
C ILE A 42 12.90 1.05 0.31
N LEU A 43 11.77 0.70 0.91
CA LEU A 43 11.46 -0.69 1.23
C LEU A 43 11.21 -1.53 -0.01
N GLY A 44 10.45 -1.02 -0.97
CA GLY A 44 10.24 -1.70 -2.26
C GLY A 44 11.57 -1.95 -2.98
N GLY A 45 12.46 -0.95 -3.02
CA GLY A 45 13.80 -1.09 -3.57
C GLY A 45 14.66 -2.12 -2.84
N LEU A 46 14.62 -2.16 -1.49
CA LEU A 46 15.33 -3.17 -0.70
C LEU A 46 14.79 -4.57 -0.97
N ILE A 47 13.47 -4.75 -1.04
CA ILE A 47 12.84 -6.03 -1.34
C ILE A 47 13.22 -6.52 -2.73
N VAL A 48 13.23 -5.63 -3.73
CA VAL A 48 13.66 -5.96 -5.10
C VAL A 48 15.15 -6.29 -5.14
N ALA A 49 16.00 -5.61 -4.37
CA ALA A 49 17.43 -5.89 -4.30
C ALA A 49 17.75 -7.24 -3.63
N PHE A 50 16.99 -7.59 -2.57
CA PHE A 50 17.21 -8.79 -1.74
C PHE A 50 16.04 -9.78 -1.85
N GLN A 51 15.64 -10.10 -3.09
CA GLN A 51 14.46 -10.93 -3.36
C GLN A 51 14.56 -12.34 -2.76
N ARG A 52 15.74 -12.99 -2.92
CA ARG A 52 15.94 -14.37 -2.44
C ARG A 52 15.85 -14.43 -0.93
N GLU A 53 16.56 -13.53 -0.26
CA GLU A 53 16.63 -13.44 1.20
C GLU A 53 15.23 -13.13 1.77
N THR A 54 14.48 -12.27 1.10
CA THR A 54 13.11 -11.93 1.49
C THR A 54 12.19 -13.16 1.36
N CYS A 55 12.27 -13.91 0.25
CA CYS A 55 11.46 -15.13 0.09
C CYS A 55 11.79 -16.17 1.17
N LEU A 56 13.07 -16.38 1.47
CA LEU A 56 13.50 -17.31 2.52
C LEU A 56 13.02 -16.84 3.91
N LEU A 57 13.07 -15.54 4.19
CA LEU A 57 12.60 -14.98 5.45
C LEU A 57 11.11 -15.24 5.67
N PHE A 58 10.30 -15.20 4.61
CA PHE A 58 8.87 -15.50 4.67
C PHE A 58 8.54 -16.99 4.65
N GLY A 59 9.54 -17.87 4.66
CA GLY A 59 9.36 -19.31 4.74
C GLY A 59 9.05 -19.98 3.39
N SER A 60 9.49 -19.40 2.27
CA SER A 60 9.35 -20.06 0.98
C SER A 60 10.35 -21.19 0.83
N SER A 61 9.92 -22.38 0.34
CA SER A 61 10.84 -23.46 0.01
C SER A 61 11.66 -23.10 -1.25
N GLU A 62 12.84 -23.72 -1.41
CA GLU A 62 13.71 -23.49 -2.55
C GLU A 62 13.03 -23.74 -3.91
N LYS A 63 12.07 -24.66 -3.97
CA LYS A 63 11.31 -24.97 -5.19
C LYS A 63 10.34 -23.83 -5.56
N LEU A 64 9.79 -23.11 -4.58
CA LEU A 64 8.84 -22.04 -4.78
C LEU A 64 9.50 -20.66 -5.02
N ILE A 65 10.80 -20.52 -4.76
CA ILE A 65 11.53 -19.26 -4.91
C ILE A 65 11.35 -18.62 -6.30
N PRO A 66 11.43 -19.32 -7.45
CA PRO A 66 11.27 -18.68 -8.76
C PRO A 66 9.89 -18.05 -8.94
N LEU A 67 8.86 -18.73 -8.45
CA LEU A 67 7.48 -18.29 -8.52
C LEU A 67 7.22 -17.12 -7.56
N ALA A 68 7.72 -17.22 -6.32
CA ALA A 68 7.63 -16.18 -5.31
C ALA A 68 8.36 -14.89 -5.72
N LYS A 69 9.52 -15.00 -6.40
CA LYS A 69 10.24 -13.84 -6.92
C LYS A 69 9.45 -13.04 -7.94
N SER A 70 8.82 -13.70 -8.91
CA SER A 70 8.01 -13.01 -9.92
C SER A 70 6.84 -12.25 -9.28
N TYR A 71 6.19 -12.83 -8.28
CA TYR A 71 5.15 -12.20 -7.48
C TYR A 71 5.69 -10.99 -6.68
N LEU A 72 6.81 -11.18 -5.99
CA LEU A 72 7.41 -10.19 -5.10
C LEU A 72 7.86 -8.93 -5.84
N VAL A 73 8.45 -9.08 -7.03
CA VAL A 73 8.92 -7.95 -7.85
C VAL A 73 7.77 -6.99 -8.18
N TRP A 74 6.62 -7.52 -8.60
CA TRP A 74 5.47 -6.69 -8.92
C TRP A 74 4.94 -5.94 -7.68
N ILE A 75 4.71 -6.65 -6.58
CA ILE A 75 4.21 -6.02 -5.35
C ILE A 75 5.21 -4.99 -4.79
N ALA A 76 6.50 -5.32 -4.76
CA ALA A 76 7.52 -4.42 -4.24
C ALA A 76 7.68 -3.15 -5.09
N SER A 77 7.59 -3.28 -6.42
CA SER A 77 7.66 -2.13 -7.33
C SER A 77 6.51 -1.13 -7.13
N PHE A 78 5.32 -1.61 -6.82
CA PHE A 78 4.14 -0.78 -6.57
C PHE A 78 3.90 -0.47 -5.09
N MET A 79 4.77 -0.92 -4.19
CA MET A 79 4.67 -0.69 -2.74
C MET A 79 4.51 0.79 -2.35
N PRO A 80 5.18 1.77 -2.99
CA PRO A 80 4.97 3.17 -2.68
C PRO A 80 3.51 3.62 -2.88
N LEU A 81 2.89 3.18 -3.97
CA LEU A 81 1.49 3.50 -4.28
C LEU A 81 0.52 2.76 -3.36
N CYS A 82 0.84 1.51 -2.98
CA CYS A 82 0.07 0.77 -1.97
C CYS A 82 0.05 1.52 -0.62
N ILE A 83 1.21 2.02 -0.18
CA ILE A 83 1.30 2.79 1.07
C ILE A 83 0.51 4.10 0.96
N VAL A 84 0.65 4.82 -0.15
CA VAL A 84 -0.09 6.07 -0.41
C VAL A 84 -1.60 5.82 -0.42
N SER A 85 -2.07 4.74 -1.04
CA SER A 85 -3.49 4.34 -1.03
C SER A 85 -3.99 4.18 0.40
N ASN A 86 -3.28 3.39 1.22
CA ASN A 86 -3.65 3.17 2.62
C ASN A 86 -3.66 4.47 3.44
N VAL A 87 -2.59 5.27 3.37
CA VAL A 87 -2.49 6.56 4.08
C VAL A 87 -3.62 7.48 3.63
N GLY A 88 -3.84 7.61 2.32
CA GLY A 88 -4.84 8.49 1.74
C GLY A 88 -6.26 8.15 2.16
N MET A 89 -6.59 6.86 2.34
CA MET A 89 -7.91 6.43 2.81
C MET A 89 -8.25 6.98 4.20
N PHE A 90 -7.27 7.05 5.11
CA PHE A 90 -7.47 7.70 6.42
C PHE A 90 -7.70 9.20 6.27
N MET A 91 -6.99 9.85 5.34
CA MET A 91 -7.11 11.29 5.09
C MET A 91 -8.46 11.66 4.47
N VAL A 92 -8.96 10.87 3.53
CA VAL A 92 -10.30 11.06 2.92
C VAL A 92 -11.41 10.92 3.97
N ARG A 93 -11.29 9.94 4.89
CA ARG A 93 -12.23 9.80 6.02
C ARG A 93 -12.19 11.01 6.93
N LEU A 94 -11.00 11.52 7.24
CA LEU A 94 -10.81 12.70 8.09
C LEU A 94 -11.35 13.98 7.43
N ASP A 95 -11.32 14.10 6.10
CA ASP A 95 -11.89 15.22 5.35
C ASP A 95 -13.44 15.28 5.40
N GLY A 96 -14.08 14.35 6.14
CA GLY A 96 -15.51 14.25 6.28
C GLY A 96 -16.22 13.52 5.13
N SER A 97 -15.48 12.75 4.34
CA SER A 97 -16.01 11.99 3.19
C SER A 97 -15.80 10.49 3.32
N PRO A 98 -16.27 9.83 4.42
CA PRO A 98 -16.07 8.39 4.63
C PRO A 98 -16.74 7.52 3.55
N ARG A 99 -17.82 8.01 2.94
CA ARG A 99 -18.51 7.31 1.82
C ARG A 99 -17.60 7.21 0.60
N ILE A 100 -16.86 8.27 0.27
CA ILE A 100 -15.91 8.26 -0.86
C ILE A 100 -14.77 7.29 -0.58
N ALA A 101 -14.21 7.30 0.64
CA ALA A 101 -13.20 6.33 1.03
C ALA A 101 -13.72 4.88 0.90
N MET A 102 -14.96 4.62 1.30
CA MET A 102 -15.59 3.31 1.13
C MET A 102 -15.72 2.93 -0.36
N TYR A 103 -16.24 3.82 -1.21
CA TYR A 103 -16.37 3.55 -2.65
C TYR A 103 -15.02 3.27 -3.31
N LEU A 104 -13.99 4.04 -3.01
CA LEU A 104 -12.63 3.81 -3.53
C LEU A 104 -12.11 2.43 -3.12
N ASN A 105 -12.34 2.03 -1.86
CA ASN A 105 -11.90 0.74 -1.34
C ASN A 105 -12.64 -0.42 -2.01
N VAL A 106 -13.96 -0.34 -2.11
CA VAL A 106 -14.80 -1.36 -2.76
C VAL A 106 -14.46 -1.47 -4.24
N THR A 107 -14.31 -0.35 -4.94
CA THR A 107 -13.90 -0.34 -6.36
C THR A 107 -12.52 -0.98 -6.54
N GLY A 108 -11.56 -0.66 -5.67
CA GLY A 108 -10.24 -1.30 -5.68
C GLY A 108 -10.32 -2.82 -5.48
N ALA A 109 -11.13 -3.29 -4.54
CA ALA A 109 -11.34 -4.71 -4.28
C ALA A 109 -12.01 -5.43 -5.46
N VAL A 110 -13.02 -4.82 -6.07
CA VAL A 110 -13.70 -5.37 -7.26
C VAL A 110 -12.73 -5.45 -8.44
N LEU A 111 -11.94 -4.40 -8.69
CA LEU A 111 -10.94 -4.40 -9.76
C LEU A 111 -9.85 -5.45 -9.52
N ASN A 112 -9.42 -5.64 -8.28
CA ASN A 112 -8.49 -6.70 -7.93
C ASN A 112 -9.07 -8.08 -8.23
N MET A 113 -10.29 -8.37 -7.76
CA MET A 113 -10.98 -9.64 -7.99
C MET A 113 -11.17 -9.94 -9.49
N LEU A 114 -11.59 -8.94 -10.27
CA LEU A 114 -11.74 -9.09 -11.72
C LEU A 114 -10.38 -9.27 -12.40
N GLY A 115 -9.38 -8.50 -11.97
CA GLY A 115 -8.01 -8.61 -12.48
C GLY A 115 -7.37 -9.97 -12.18
N ASP A 116 -7.59 -10.51 -10.99
CA ASP A 116 -7.14 -11.85 -10.61
C ASP A 116 -7.76 -12.90 -11.51
N GLY A 117 -9.08 -12.86 -11.73
CA GLY A 117 -9.77 -13.77 -12.64
C GLY A 117 -9.22 -13.70 -14.06
N LEU A 118 -9.01 -12.49 -14.59
CA LEU A 118 -8.51 -12.28 -15.95
C LEU A 118 -7.06 -12.71 -16.14
N LEU A 119 -6.17 -12.39 -15.20
CA LEU A 119 -4.72 -12.58 -15.36
C LEU A 119 -4.23 -13.94 -14.87
N ILE A 120 -4.94 -14.58 -13.94
CA ILE A 120 -4.58 -15.94 -13.49
C ILE A 120 -5.03 -16.97 -14.51
N TYR A 121 -6.30 -16.91 -14.93
CA TYR A 121 -6.89 -17.91 -15.84
C TYR A 121 -6.68 -17.58 -17.32
N GLY A 122 -6.35 -16.31 -17.62
CA GLY A 122 -6.34 -15.83 -18.99
C GLY A 122 -7.77 -15.64 -19.53
N LEU A 123 -7.88 -15.00 -20.66
CA LEU A 123 -9.14 -14.84 -21.37
C LEU A 123 -8.89 -15.08 -22.86
N ASP A 124 -9.65 -16.01 -23.42
CA ASP A 124 -9.67 -16.27 -24.85
C ASP A 124 -11.12 -16.05 -25.34
N ILE A 125 -11.38 -14.86 -25.88
CA ILE A 125 -12.69 -14.50 -26.41
C ILE A 125 -12.56 -14.19 -27.89
N ASP A 126 -13.27 -14.96 -28.69
CA ASP A 126 -13.39 -14.76 -30.12
C ASP A 126 -14.69 -14.00 -30.41
N PHE A 127 -14.56 -12.71 -30.75
CA PHE A 127 -15.68 -11.86 -31.13
C PHE A 127 -15.92 -11.87 -32.68
N GLY A 128 -15.37 -12.84 -33.39
CA GLY A 128 -15.54 -12.96 -34.85
C GLY A 128 -14.78 -11.91 -35.68
N PHE A 129 -14.60 -10.70 -35.19
CA PHE A 129 -13.81 -9.63 -35.79
C PHE A 129 -12.49 -9.33 -35.08
N TYR A 130 -12.39 -9.67 -33.78
CA TYR A 130 -11.19 -9.47 -32.96
C TYR A 130 -10.97 -10.69 -32.05
N HIS A 131 -9.81 -11.28 -32.17
CA HIS A 131 -9.30 -12.31 -31.23
C HIS A 131 -8.61 -11.61 -30.07
N LEU A 132 -9.24 -11.57 -28.92
CA LEU A 132 -8.63 -11.03 -27.70
C LEU A 132 -8.10 -12.20 -26.87
N VAL A 133 -6.78 -12.40 -26.93
CA VAL A 133 -6.08 -13.41 -26.13
C VAL A 133 -5.31 -12.71 -25.01
N ILE A 134 -5.71 -12.92 -23.76
CA ILE A 134 -4.93 -12.51 -22.58
C ILE A 134 -4.18 -13.76 -22.11
N PRO A 135 -2.83 -13.77 -22.17
CA PRO A 135 -2.05 -14.91 -21.74
C PRO A 135 -2.21 -15.14 -20.23
N THR A 136 -2.11 -16.39 -19.81
CA THR A 136 -2.13 -16.78 -18.39
C THR A 136 -0.80 -16.39 -17.74
N PHE A 137 -0.86 -15.52 -16.75
CA PHE A 137 0.32 -15.10 -15.97
C PHE A 137 0.43 -15.88 -14.64
N GLY A 138 -0.55 -16.73 -14.31
CA GLY A 138 -0.56 -17.51 -13.08
C GLY A 138 -0.41 -16.60 -11.84
N LEU A 139 0.50 -16.97 -10.93
CA LEU A 139 0.71 -16.22 -9.67
C LEU A 139 1.21 -14.78 -9.90
N ALA A 140 2.01 -14.55 -10.95
CA ALA A 140 2.43 -13.19 -11.30
C ALA A 140 1.25 -12.31 -11.73
N GLY A 141 0.23 -12.91 -12.35
CA GLY A 141 -1.02 -12.22 -12.71
C GLY A 141 -1.75 -11.66 -11.49
N ALA A 142 -1.84 -12.42 -10.41
CA ALA A 142 -2.41 -11.95 -9.15
C ALA A 142 -1.63 -10.76 -8.58
N ALA A 143 -0.29 -10.80 -8.63
CA ALA A 143 0.53 -9.68 -8.19
C ALA A 143 0.31 -8.41 -9.02
N ILE A 144 0.16 -8.56 -10.34
CA ILE A 144 -0.12 -7.45 -11.26
C ILE A 144 -1.49 -6.84 -10.96
N ALA A 145 -2.53 -7.68 -10.83
CA ALA A 145 -3.89 -7.22 -10.53
C ALA A 145 -3.95 -6.45 -9.20
N THR A 146 -3.35 -7.00 -8.16
CA THR A 146 -3.25 -6.37 -6.84
C THR A 146 -2.52 -5.04 -6.90
N SER A 147 -1.36 -5.01 -7.54
CA SER A 147 -0.53 -3.80 -7.69
C SER A 147 -1.26 -2.70 -8.46
N PHE A 148 -1.92 -3.06 -9.55
CA PHE A 148 -2.69 -2.12 -10.38
C PHE A 148 -3.89 -1.55 -9.61
N SER A 149 -4.63 -2.40 -8.88
CA SER A 149 -5.79 -1.97 -8.07
C SER A 149 -5.37 -0.97 -6.99
N TYR A 150 -4.28 -1.23 -6.28
CA TYR A 150 -3.74 -0.30 -5.28
C TYR A 150 -3.21 0.99 -5.92
N ALA A 151 -2.52 0.89 -7.06
CA ALA A 151 -2.03 2.06 -7.78
C ALA A 151 -3.19 2.97 -8.21
N LEU A 152 -4.23 2.39 -8.80
CA LEU A 152 -5.42 3.14 -9.21
C LEU A 152 -6.13 3.77 -8.03
N THR A 153 -6.38 3.01 -6.95
CA THR A 153 -6.99 3.53 -5.73
C THR A 153 -6.15 4.66 -5.11
N GLY A 154 -4.82 4.50 -5.09
CA GLY A 154 -3.90 5.52 -4.60
C GLY A 154 -3.94 6.80 -5.44
N LEU A 155 -3.92 6.68 -6.77
CA LEU A 155 -4.04 7.82 -7.67
C LEU A 155 -5.40 8.52 -7.55
N CYS A 156 -6.50 7.78 -7.47
CA CYS A 156 -7.84 8.34 -7.23
C CYS A 156 -7.92 9.06 -5.89
N THR A 157 -7.29 8.52 -4.85
CA THR A 157 -7.24 9.15 -3.52
C THR A 157 -6.44 10.45 -3.55
N ILE A 158 -5.29 10.48 -4.23
CA ILE A 158 -4.51 11.72 -4.44
C ILE A 158 -5.34 12.72 -5.23
N GLY A 159 -6.00 12.30 -6.32
CA GLY A 159 -6.88 13.13 -7.12
C GLY A 159 -8.00 13.74 -6.29
N TYR A 160 -8.63 12.95 -5.41
CA TYR A 160 -9.63 13.47 -4.48
C TYR A 160 -9.06 14.56 -3.56
N LEU A 161 -7.91 14.30 -2.94
CA LEU A 161 -7.27 15.26 -2.02
C LEU A 161 -6.77 16.52 -2.71
N LEU A 162 -6.48 16.47 -4.01
CA LEU A 162 -6.08 17.64 -4.80
C LEU A 162 -7.26 18.50 -5.25
N PHE A 163 -8.33 17.85 -5.74
CA PHE A 163 -9.40 18.55 -6.48
C PHE A 163 -10.73 18.62 -5.73
N PHE A 164 -11.08 17.61 -4.94
CA PHE A 164 -12.41 17.45 -4.35
C PHE A 164 -12.44 17.59 -2.82
N SER A 165 -11.29 17.66 -2.16
CA SER A 165 -11.23 17.79 -0.70
C SER A 165 -11.83 19.11 -0.24
N LYS A 166 -12.67 19.04 0.80
CA LYS A 166 -13.38 20.20 1.37
C LYS A 166 -12.49 21.03 2.27
N THR A 167 -11.71 20.37 3.13
CA THR A 167 -10.88 21.03 4.15
C THR A 167 -9.41 20.67 4.06
N LEU A 168 -9.09 19.46 3.63
CA LEU A 168 -7.76 18.85 3.74
C LEU A 168 -7.04 18.76 2.39
N GLN A 169 -7.16 19.79 1.55
CA GLN A 169 -6.41 19.86 0.29
C GLN A 169 -4.91 19.75 0.52
N LEU A 170 -4.23 19.04 -0.40
CA LEU A 170 -2.78 18.93 -0.36
C LEU A 170 -2.11 20.30 -0.44
N TYR A 171 -1.11 20.51 0.40
CA TYR A 171 -0.39 21.79 0.50
C TYR A 171 1.00 21.68 -0.13
N ARG A 172 1.35 22.64 -0.99
CA ARG A 172 2.69 22.67 -1.59
C ARG A 172 3.73 22.97 -0.51
N LEU A 173 4.55 21.95 -0.19
CA LEU A 173 5.63 22.10 0.77
C LEU A 173 6.76 22.95 0.18
N ARG A 174 7.27 23.90 0.98
CA ARG A 174 8.47 24.66 0.61
C ARG A 174 9.71 23.87 1.04
N MET A 175 10.58 23.56 0.09
CA MET A 175 11.86 22.88 0.33
C MET A 175 12.90 23.84 0.89
N THR A 176 12.80 24.14 2.20
CA THR A 176 13.81 24.92 2.92
C THR A 176 14.39 24.02 4.03
N MET A 177 15.68 24.17 4.38
CA MET A 177 16.31 23.37 5.45
C MET A 177 15.56 23.38 6.77
N LYS A 178 15.01 24.55 7.16
CA LYS A 178 14.13 24.68 8.34
C LYS A 178 12.85 23.88 8.18
N SER A 179 12.26 23.87 6.99
CA SER A 179 11.05 23.10 6.68
C SER A 179 11.33 21.59 6.72
N LEU A 180 12.46 21.14 6.19
CA LEU A 180 12.87 19.73 6.22
C LEU A 180 13.02 19.21 7.66
N ARG A 181 13.71 19.95 8.53
CA ARG A 181 13.84 19.59 9.95
C ARG A 181 12.49 19.52 10.66
N LEU A 182 11.56 20.43 10.37
CA LEU A 182 10.21 20.40 10.92
C LEU A 182 9.41 19.21 10.38
N THR A 183 9.56 18.89 9.09
CA THR A 183 8.92 17.71 8.47
C THR A 183 9.40 16.44 9.14
N LEU A 184 10.71 16.25 9.29
CA LEU A 184 11.27 15.07 9.97
C LEU A 184 10.74 14.93 11.39
N ARG A 185 10.74 16.02 12.16
CA ARG A 185 10.19 16.01 13.53
C ARG A 185 8.72 15.63 13.56
N ASN A 186 7.94 16.15 12.62
CA ASN A 186 6.51 15.84 12.52
C ASN A 186 6.28 14.38 12.10
N LEU A 187 7.06 13.86 11.14
CA LEU A 187 7.02 12.44 10.75
C LEU A 187 7.38 11.52 11.92
N CYS A 188 8.43 11.84 12.68
CA CYS A 188 8.77 11.07 13.89
C CYS A 188 7.62 11.07 14.92
N TYR A 189 6.93 12.19 15.06
CA TYR A 189 5.77 12.26 15.96
C TYR A 189 4.58 11.41 15.46
N GLN A 190 4.33 11.42 14.14
CA GLN A 190 3.32 10.57 13.51
C GLN A 190 3.66 9.07 13.66
N ILE A 191 4.93 8.70 13.44
CA ILE A 191 5.42 7.33 13.62
C ILE A 191 5.16 6.88 15.06
N ARG A 192 5.52 7.68 16.06
CA ARG A 192 5.31 7.35 17.47
C ARG A 192 3.83 7.13 17.84
N ILE A 193 2.92 7.87 17.22
CA ILE A 193 1.48 7.66 17.44
C ILE A 193 0.97 6.43 16.71
N GLY A 194 1.47 6.19 15.47
CA GLY A 194 1.04 5.08 14.63
C GLY A 194 1.75 3.75 14.89
N GLU A 195 2.78 3.72 15.78
CA GLU A 195 3.56 2.49 16.02
C GLU A 195 2.73 1.36 16.60
N SER A 196 1.71 1.66 17.40
CA SER A 196 0.80 0.65 17.94
C SER A 196 0.06 -0.13 16.84
N ALA A 197 -0.37 0.56 15.78
CA ALA A 197 -0.99 -0.09 14.63
C ALA A 197 0.02 -0.92 13.83
N MET A 198 1.25 -0.45 13.71
CA MET A 198 2.32 -1.21 13.05
C MET A 198 2.69 -2.47 13.83
N LEU A 199 2.74 -2.40 15.16
CA LEU A 199 3.03 -3.56 16.00
C LEU A 199 1.98 -4.67 15.83
N GLY A 200 0.69 -4.30 15.71
CA GLY A 200 -0.38 -5.26 15.39
C GLY A 200 -0.12 -6.01 14.08
N GLU A 201 0.24 -5.31 13.02
CA GLU A 201 0.55 -5.92 11.71
C GLU A 201 1.83 -6.77 11.76
N ILE A 202 2.85 -6.35 12.53
CA ILE A 202 4.06 -7.15 12.74
C ILE A 202 3.72 -8.45 13.46
N ALA A 203 2.87 -8.42 14.47
CA ALA A 203 2.46 -9.61 15.20
C ALA A 203 1.73 -10.61 14.29
N ILE A 204 0.81 -10.14 13.43
CA ILE A 204 0.13 -10.97 12.44
C ILE A 204 1.14 -11.55 11.45
N SER A 205 2.07 -10.74 10.94
CA SER A 205 3.11 -11.20 10.01
C SER A 205 4.01 -12.25 10.64
N ALA A 206 4.41 -12.07 11.90
CA ALA A 206 5.19 -13.06 12.64
C ALA A 206 4.44 -14.40 12.81
N LEU A 207 3.13 -14.34 13.08
CA LEU A 207 2.30 -15.53 13.16
C LEU A 207 2.27 -16.29 11.83
N ILE A 208 2.12 -15.59 10.71
CA ILE A 208 2.13 -16.19 9.36
C ILE A 208 3.48 -16.83 9.07
N ILE A 209 4.60 -16.15 9.37
CA ILE A 209 5.95 -16.71 9.16
C ILE A 209 6.14 -17.99 9.96
N VAL A 210 5.80 -17.98 11.25
CA VAL A 210 5.89 -19.16 12.11
C VAL A 210 4.99 -20.29 11.58
N GLY A 211 3.78 -19.95 11.13
CA GLY A 211 2.86 -20.90 10.50
C GLY A 211 3.48 -21.55 9.27
N ASN A 212 4.04 -20.79 8.34
CA ASN A 212 4.69 -21.29 7.14
C ASN A 212 5.85 -22.24 7.46
N TYR A 213 6.71 -21.88 8.43
CA TYR A 213 7.80 -22.77 8.86
C TYR A 213 7.28 -24.09 9.45
N GLN A 214 6.17 -24.05 10.19
CA GLN A 214 5.54 -25.26 10.73
C GLN A 214 4.95 -26.13 9.60
N PHE A 215 4.26 -25.54 8.63
CA PHE A 215 3.72 -26.27 7.48
C PHE A 215 4.83 -26.97 6.69
N ILE A 216 5.93 -26.29 6.38
CA ILE A 216 7.07 -26.92 5.70
C ILE A 216 7.64 -28.07 6.53
N ARG A 217 7.72 -27.94 7.84
CA ARG A 217 8.27 -28.96 8.73
C ARG A 217 7.41 -30.21 8.82
N TYR A 218 6.08 -30.07 8.84
CA TYR A 218 5.16 -31.19 9.09
C TYR A 218 4.50 -31.78 7.84
N MET A 219 4.29 -30.98 6.81
CA MET A 219 3.59 -31.38 5.58
C MET A 219 4.49 -31.36 4.34
N CYS A 220 5.77 -31.11 4.49
CA CYS A 220 6.71 -30.88 3.39
C CYS A 220 6.23 -29.77 2.44
N ASP A 221 6.64 -29.85 1.17
CA ASP A 221 6.29 -28.84 0.16
C ASP A 221 4.79 -28.82 -0.23
N ASP A 222 4.03 -29.85 0.14
CA ASP A 222 2.58 -29.96 -0.15
C ASP A 222 1.70 -29.18 0.86
N GLY A 223 2.29 -28.69 1.94
CA GLY A 223 1.59 -27.95 2.99
C GLY A 223 1.63 -26.42 2.86
N VAL A 224 2.27 -25.86 1.81
CA VAL A 224 2.45 -24.40 1.65
C VAL A 224 1.74 -23.88 0.40
#